data_47778f9dca71c9f93a802b020dda1020
#
_entry.id   47778f9dca71c9f93a802b020dda1020
#
_cell.length_a   1.000
_cell.length_b   1.000
_cell.length_c   1.000
_cell.angle_alpha   90.00
_cell.angle_beta   90.00
_cell.angle_gamma   90.00
#
_symmetry.space_group_name_H-M   'P 1'
#
loop_
_entity.id
_entity.type
_entity.pdbx_description
1 polymer ?
#
loop_
_entity_poly.entity_id
_entity_poly.type
_entity_poly.pdbx_seq_one_letter_code
_entity_poly.pdbx_strand_id
1 'polypeptide(L)'
;MTGVQTCALPILGAAYGIAVTGTMAITTLLFGVVAAARWHWRRSTVLMIVAVFLSIDLALMGANVVKVAHGGWVPLVLGVVIFTLMTTWKRGRAILQERLKEITMPLPTFLESLSASSIPRVPGTAVFMTSEPGGAPVVLLHHLKHNKVLHEQVILLSIQTADVPEVPTLERVTTLERLDKGFVRVVARYGFMESPDV
;
A
#
# COMPACT_ATOMS: atom_id res chain seq x y z
N MET A 1 2.16 -5.71 47.65
CA MET A 1 1.91 -5.74 46.18
C MET A 1 0.51 -5.20 45.77
N THR A 2 -0.24 -4.56 46.63
CA THR A 2 -1.67 -4.17 46.39
C THR A 2 -1.88 -2.73 45.95
N GLY A 3 -0.91 -1.82 46.10
CA GLY A 3 -1.10 -0.39 45.76
C GLY A 3 -1.07 -0.05 44.26
N VAL A 4 -0.30 -0.81 43.47
CA VAL A 4 -0.18 -0.56 42.01
C VAL A 4 -1.42 -1.04 41.27
N GLN A 5 -2.03 -2.14 41.72
CA GLN A 5 -3.22 -2.69 41.08
C GLN A 5 -4.47 -1.79 41.30
N THR A 6 -4.61 -1.13 42.45
CA THR A 6 -5.76 -0.26 42.72
C THR A 6 -5.76 1.05 41.94
N CYS A 7 -4.60 1.57 41.55
CA CYS A 7 -4.52 2.76 40.71
C CYS A 7 -4.55 2.45 39.19
N ALA A 8 -4.02 1.30 38.78
CA ALA A 8 -3.93 0.95 37.33
C ALA A 8 -5.27 0.47 36.76
N LEU A 9 -6.09 -0.25 37.53
CA LEU A 9 -7.37 -0.80 37.08
C LEU A 9 -8.39 0.26 36.61
N PRO A 10 -8.64 1.37 37.33
CA PRO A 10 -9.54 2.41 36.84
C PRO A 10 -9.05 3.10 35.58
N ILE A 11 -7.73 3.33 35.48
CA ILE A 11 -7.10 3.95 34.30
C ILE A 11 -7.24 3.03 33.06
N LEU A 12 -6.96 1.74 33.22
CA LEU A 12 -7.13 0.76 32.16
C LEU A 12 -8.60 0.62 31.74
N GLY A 13 -9.53 0.60 32.69
CA GLY A 13 -10.97 0.56 32.40
C GLY A 13 -11.46 1.80 31.64
N ALA A 14 -10.96 2.99 32.00
CA ALA A 14 -11.28 4.24 31.32
C ALA A 14 -10.70 4.27 29.90
N ALA A 15 -9.42 3.86 29.74
CA ALA A 15 -8.73 3.78 28.46
C ALA A 15 -9.41 2.78 27.51
N TYR A 16 -9.76 1.59 28.03
CA TYR A 16 -10.49 0.57 27.28
C TYR A 16 -11.86 1.07 26.81
N GLY A 17 -12.64 1.70 27.69
CA GLY A 17 -13.97 2.21 27.35
C GLY A 17 -13.93 3.20 26.17
N ILE A 18 -12.99 4.15 26.17
CA ILE A 18 -12.85 5.14 25.09
C ILE A 18 -12.34 4.50 23.80
N ALA A 19 -11.35 3.61 23.90
CA ALA A 19 -10.80 2.93 22.72
C ALA A 19 -11.87 2.09 22.01
N VAL A 20 -12.66 1.31 22.76
CA VAL A 20 -13.72 0.46 22.21
C VAL A 20 -14.83 1.28 21.59
N THR A 21 -15.38 2.28 22.31
CA THR A 21 -16.49 3.09 21.77
C THR A 21 -16.06 3.94 20.59
N GLY A 22 -14.82 4.44 20.58
CA GLY A 22 -14.23 5.12 19.42
C GLY A 22 -14.10 4.20 18.21
N THR A 23 -13.64 2.97 18.42
CA THR A 23 -13.54 1.97 17.35
C THR A 23 -14.91 1.60 16.79
N MET A 24 -15.94 1.46 17.64
CA MET A 24 -17.31 1.17 17.21
C MET A 24 -17.83 2.28 16.28
N ALA A 25 -17.71 3.55 16.69
CA ALA A 25 -18.14 4.69 15.87
C ALA A 25 -17.41 4.75 14.51
N ILE A 26 -16.08 4.52 14.50
CA ILE A 26 -15.31 4.46 13.25
C ILE A 26 -15.76 3.30 12.37
N THR A 27 -16.00 2.12 12.95
CA THR A 27 -16.47 0.94 12.22
C THR A 27 -17.85 1.17 11.60
N THR A 28 -18.77 1.81 12.32
CA THR A 28 -20.09 2.19 11.80
C THR A 28 -19.97 3.12 10.59
N LEU A 29 -19.09 4.14 10.65
CA LEU A 29 -18.84 5.04 9.52
C LEU A 29 -18.22 4.31 8.31
N LEU A 30 -17.21 3.47 8.56
CA LEU A 30 -16.56 2.67 7.50
C LEU A 30 -17.54 1.68 6.87
N PHE A 31 -18.38 1.03 7.68
CA PHE A 31 -19.46 0.18 7.17
C PHE A 31 -20.36 0.94 6.20
N GLY A 32 -20.77 2.17 6.56
CA GLY A 32 -21.58 3.02 5.69
C GLY A 32 -20.89 3.30 4.34
N VAL A 33 -19.60 3.60 4.35
CA VAL A 33 -18.82 3.83 3.12
C VAL A 33 -18.76 2.55 2.26
N VAL A 34 -18.48 1.40 2.88
CA VAL A 34 -18.39 0.11 2.16
C VAL A 34 -19.75 -0.29 1.59
N ALA A 35 -20.83 -0.17 2.37
CA ALA A 35 -22.18 -0.52 1.94
C ALA A 35 -22.64 0.34 0.74
N ALA A 36 -22.29 1.63 0.72
CA ALA A 36 -22.60 2.53 -0.38
C ALA A 36 -21.71 2.28 -1.61
N ALA A 37 -20.39 2.10 -1.42
CA ALA A 37 -19.44 2.03 -2.51
C ALA A 37 -19.28 0.63 -3.11
N ARG A 38 -19.32 -0.43 -2.27
CA ARG A 38 -19.03 -1.80 -2.71
C ARG A 38 -20.28 -2.64 -2.92
N TRP A 39 -21.29 -2.51 -2.03
CA TRP A 39 -22.54 -3.27 -2.11
C TRP A 39 -23.66 -2.55 -2.85
N HIS A 40 -23.43 -1.31 -3.25
CA HIS A 40 -24.40 -0.50 -4.02
C HIS A 40 -25.79 -0.39 -3.36
N TRP A 41 -25.84 -0.40 -2.02
CA TRP A 41 -27.10 -0.24 -1.30
C TRP A 41 -27.69 1.16 -1.54
N ARG A 42 -29.01 1.26 -1.45
CA ARG A 42 -29.68 2.57 -1.57
C ARG A 42 -29.17 3.51 -0.49
N ARG A 43 -28.78 4.71 -0.88
CA ARG A 43 -28.20 5.71 0.04
C ARG A 43 -29.10 5.98 1.25
N SER A 44 -30.44 5.99 1.08
CA SER A 44 -31.41 6.18 2.17
C SER A 44 -31.32 5.05 3.21
N THR A 45 -31.21 3.80 2.77
CA THR A 45 -31.06 2.64 3.66
C THR A 45 -29.74 2.69 4.44
N VAL A 46 -28.65 3.01 3.74
CA VAL A 46 -27.32 3.16 4.39
C VAL A 46 -27.34 4.26 5.43
N LEU A 47 -27.90 5.44 5.07
CA LEU A 47 -28.02 6.58 6.00
C LEU A 47 -28.86 6.24 7.22
N MET A 48 -29.98 5.54 7.06
CA MET A 48 -30.84 5.15 8.17
C MET A 48 -30.11 4.18 9.11
N ILE A 49 -29.44 3.16 8.59
CA ILE A 49 -28.69 2.18 9.38
C ILE A 49 -27.55 2.87 10.11
N VAL A 50 -26.75 3.66 9.39
CA VAL A 50 -25.61 4.39 10.01
C VAL A 50 -26.12 5.37 11.07
N ALA A 51 -27.21 6.08 10.84
CA ALA A 51 -27.76 7.01 11.82
C ALA A 51 -28.19 6.31 13.12
N VAL A 52 -28.83 5.15 13.01
CA VAL A 52 -29.26 4.36 14.19
C VAL A 52 -28.03 3.86 14.96
N PHE A 53 -27.10 3.19 14.31
CA PHE A 53 -25.93 2.66 15.00
C PHE A 53 -25.02 3.76 15.54
N LEU A 54 -24.78 4.81 14.76
CA LEU A 54 -23.95 5.94 15.19
C LEU A 54 -24.56 6.68 16.37
N SER A 55 -25.88 6.79 16.47
CA SER A 55 -26.53 7.41 17.65
C SER A 55 -26.27 6.62 18.94
N ILE A 56 -26.27 5.28 18.85
CA ILE A 56 -25.94 4.39 19.97
C ILE A 56 -24.44 4.54 20.32
N ASP A 57 -23.57 4.49 19.30
CA ASP A 57 -22.12 4.60 19.49
C ASP A 57 -21.75 5.95 20.13
N LEU A 58 -22.38 7.05 19.68
CA LEU A 58 -22.15 8.39 20.24
C LEU A 58 -22.68 8.52 21.66
N ALA A 59 -23.81 7.90 22.00
CA ALA A 59 -24.34 7.87 23.36
C ALA A 59 -23.36 7.12 24.29
N LEU A 60 -22.87 5.97 23.90
CA LEU A 60 -21.87 5.18 24.63
C LEU A 60 -20.53 5.94 24.77
N MET A 61 -20.10 6.58 23.69
CA MET A 61 -18.89 7.42 23.72
C MET A 61 -19.06 8.61 24.65
N GLY A 62 -20.22 9.28 24.62
CA GLY A 62 -20.56 10.40 25.52
C GLY A 62 -20.50 9.99 27.00
N ALA A 63 -21.02 8.81 27.34
CA ALA A 63 -20.93 8.26 28.71
C ALA A 63 -19.46 8.00 29.13
N ASN A 64 -18.55 7.74 28.19
CA ASN A 64 -17.14 7.52 28.48
C ASN A 64 -16.27 8.80 28.44
N VAL A 65 -16.78 9.93 27.89
CA VAL A 65 -16.03 11.21 27.83
C VAL A 65 -15.60 11.68 29.21
N VAL A 66 -16.45 11.51 30.24
CA VAL A 66 -16.11 11.87 31.63
C VAL A 66 -14.87 11.12 32.13
N LYS A 67 -14.60 9.93 31.59
CA LYS A 67 -13.45 9.10 31.96
C LYS A 67 -12.14 9.56 31.30
N VAL A 68 -12.17 10.51 30.34
CA VAL A 68 -10.96 11.04 29.68
C VAL A 68 -10.01 11.62 30.73
N ALA A 69 -10.50 12.42 31.66
CA ALA A 69 -9.70 13.01 32.74
C ALA A 69 -9.08 11.95 33.68
N HIS A 70 -9.66 10.76 33.74
CA HIS A 70 -9.25 9.66 34.64
C HIS A 70 -8.45 8.55 33.97
N GLY A 71 -7.75 8.87 32.84
CA GLY A 71 -6.88 7.95 32.15
C GLY A 71 -7.30 7.60 30.70
N GLY A 72 -8.53 7.98 30.30
CA GLY A 72 -9.00 7.79 28.91
C GLY A 72 -8.29 8.64 27.86
N TRP A 73 -7.47 9.62 28.25
CA TRP A 73 -6.63 10.40 27.35
C TRP A 73 -5.48 9.58 26.73
N VAL A 74 -5.02 8.53 27.40
CA VAL A 74 -3.87 7.71 26.98
C VAL A 74 -4.06 7.11 25.57
N PRO A 75 -5.18 6.40 25.27
CA PRO A 75 -5.39 5.87 23.92
C PRO A 75 -5.56 6.96 22.86
N LEU A 76 -6.06 8.15 23.24
CA LEU A 76 -6.18 9.27 22.31
C LEU A 76 -4.81 9.81 21.91
N VAL A 77 -3.91 10.03 22.86
CA VAL A 77 -2.53 10.46 22.60
C VAL A 77 -1.79 9.41 21.76
N LEU A 78 -1.89 8.14 22.12
CA LEU A 78 -1.29 7.05 21.37
C LEU A 78 -1.83 6.99 19.94
N GLY A 79 -3.14 7.15 19.78
CA GLY A 79 -3.79 7.22 18.46
C GLY A 79 -3.27 8.38 17.62
N VAL A 80 -3.13 9.58 18.18
CA VAL A 80 -2.57 10.76 17.50
C VAL A 80 -1.12 10.50 17.08
N VAL A 81 -0.30 9.93 17.95
CA VAL A 81 1.11 9.61 17.65
C VAL A 81 1.19 8.62 16.47
N ILE A 82 0.46 7.50 16.56
CA ILE A 82 0.43 6.48 15.50
C ILE A 82 -0.08 7.08 14.19
N PHE A 83 -1.18 7.84 14.24
CA PHE A 83 -1.75 8.48 13.04
C PHE A 83 -0.76 9.44 12.39
N THR A 84 -0.04 10.24 13.18
CA THR A 84 0.99 11.17 12.69
C THR A 84 2.14 10.41 12.04
N LEU A 85 2.62 9.33 12.66
CA LEU A 85 3.67 8.48 12.08
C LEU A 85 3.21 7.85 10.76
N MET A 86 2.01 7.29 10.71
CA MET A 86 1.48 6.65 9.49
C MET A 86 1.27 7.66 8.35
N THR A 87 0.71 8.83 8.64
CA THR A 87 0.50 9.87 7.63
C THR A 87 1.80 10.48 7.13
N THR A 88 2.77 10.70 8.00
CA THR A 88 4.12 11.16 7.65
C THR A 88 4.83 10.13 6.78
N TRP A 89 4.76 8.86 7.15
CA TRP A 89 5.32 7.76 6.35
C TRP A 89 4.68 7.68 4.96
N LYS A 90 3.35 7.72 4.88
CA LYS A 90 2.62 7.70 3.60
C LYS A 90 3.04 8.86 2.71
N ARG A 91 3.13 10.07 3.28
CA ARG A 91 3.55 11.27 2.54
C ARG A 91 5.01 11.17 2.10
N GLY A 92 5.90 10.70 2.97
CA GLY A 92 7.32 10.50 2.66
C GLY A 92 7.51 9.50 1.52
N ARG A 93 6.78 8.38 1.54
CA ARG A 93 6.82 7.41 0.43
C ARG A 93 6.32 7.98 -0.89
N ALA A 94 5.26 8.79 -0.86
CA ALA A 94 4.74 9.43 -2.07
C ALA A 94 5.76 10.39 -2.68
N ILE A 95 6.39 11.23 -1.86
CA ILE A 95 7.45 12.15 -2.29
C ILE A 95 8.64 11.38 -2.86
N LEU A 96 9.07 10.31 -2.19
CA LEU A 96 10.17 9.48 -2.66
C LEU A 96 9.86 8.84 -4.02
N GLN A 97 8.66 8.31 -4.21
CA GLN A 97 8.23 7.75 -5.49
C GLN A 97 8.25 8.79 -6.61
N GLU A 98 7.77 10.01 -6.33
CA GLU A 98 7.79 11.12 -7.28
C GLU A 98 9.22 11.50 -7.68
N ARG A 99 10.13 11.63 -6.71
CA ARG A 99 11.55 11.90 -6.96
C ARG A 99 12.24 10.78 -7.73
N LEU A 100 11.93 9.54 -7.44
CA LEU A 100 12.49 8.41 -8.20
C LEU A 100 12.00 8.39 -9.64
N LYS A 101 10.74 8.78 -9.90
CA LYS A 101 10.21 8.92 -11.27
C LYS A 101 10.93 10.02 -12.06
N GLU A 102 11.20 11.17 -11.44
CA GLU A 102 11.93 12.27 -12.08
C GLU A 102 13.37 11.88 -12.53
N ILE A 103 14.01 10.98 -11.77
CA ILE A 103 15.38 10.52 -12.05
C ILE A 103 15.40 9.34 -13.03
N THR A 104 14.27 8.63 -13.14
CA THR A 104 14.17 7.44 -13.99
C THR A 104 14.05 7.83 -15.46
N MET A 105 14.99 7.41 -16.28
CA MET A 105 14.95 7.65 -17.73
C MET A 105 13.74 6.91 -18.34
N PRO A 106 12.89 7.57 -19.14
CA PRO A 106 11.82 6.90 -19.86
C PRO A 106 12.37 5.78 -20.74
N LEU A 107 11.70 4.63 -20.74
CA LEU A 107 12.17 3.46 -21.47
C LEU A 107 12.32 3.69 -22.98
N PRO A 108 11.43 4.41 -23.68
CA PRO A 108 11.63 4.74 -25.10
C PRO A 108 12.93 5.51 -25.38
N THR A 109 13.19 6.56 -24.58
CA THR A 109 14.42 7.37 -24.70
C THR A 109 15.67 6.52 -24.44
N PHE A 110 15.59 5.59 -23.49
CA PHE A 110 16.67 4.64 -23.22
C PHE A 110 16.91 3.72 -24.43
N LEU A 111 15.87 3.14 -25.02
CA LEU A 111 15.99 2.27 -26.21
C LEU A 111 16.55 3.03 -27.43
N GLU A 112 16.18 4.29 -27.61
CA GLU A 112 16.75 5.17 -28.63
C GLU A 112 18.25 5.39 -28.41
N SER A 113 18.67 5.65 -27.18
CA SER A 113 20.08 5.85 -26.82
C SER A 113 20.93 4.60 -27.06
N LEU A 114 20.34 3.42 -26.86
CA LEU A 114 20.97 2.14 -27.22
C LEU A 114 21.15 1.98 -28.73
N SER A 115 20.31 2.66 -29.54
CA SER A 115 20.44 2.62 -31.00
C SER A 115 21.68 3.31 -31.50
N ALA A 116 22.07 4.38 -30.82
CA ALA A 116 23.25 5.17 -31.14
C ALA A 116 24.56 4.53 -30.62
N SER A 117 24.45 3.53 -29.74
CA SER A 117 25.60 2.90 -29.09
C SER A 117 25.85 1.48 -29.63
N SER A 118 27.08 1.17 -30.03
CA SER A 118 27.48 -0.19 -30.40
C SER A 118 27.82 -1.01 -29.13
N ILE A 119 26.79 -1.47 -28.41
CA ILE A 119 26.95 -2.30 -27.22
C ILE A 119 26.99 -3.75 -27.64
N PRO A 120 28.06 -4.52 -27.32
CA PRO A 120 28.15 -5.92 -27.63
C PRO A 120 27.04 -6.73 -26.95
N ARG A 121 26.47 -7.69 -27.70
CA ARG A 121 25.47 -8.62 -27.19
C ARG A 121 26.09 -9.96 -26.87
N VAL A 122 25.73 -10.52 -25.73
CA VAL A 122 26.13 -11.86 -25.30
C VAL A 122 24.93 -12.81 -25.40
N PRO A 123 25.16 -14.08 -25.77
CA PRO A 123 24.07 -15.05 -25.84
C PRO A 123 23.36 -15.23 -24.51
N GLY A 124 22.05 -15.48 -24.57
CA GLY A 124 21.21 -15.77 -23.40
C GLY A 124 20.22 -14.68 -23.09
N THR A 125 19.49 -14.90 -21.97
CA THR A 125 18.42 -14.03 -21.49
C THR A 125 18.80 -13.46 -20.11
N ALA A 126 18.64 -12.16 -19.94
CA ALA A 126 18.76 -11.50 -18.64
C ALA A 126 17.42 -10.94 -18.20
N VAL A 127 17.09 -11.12 -16.91
CA VAL A 127 15.88 -10.58 -16.30
C VAL A 127 16.24 -9.45 -15.35
N PHE A 128 15.65 -8.27 -15.55
CA PHE A 128 15.81 -7.11 -14.69
C PHE A 128 14.47 -6.79 -14.05
N MET A 129 14.43 -6.87 -12.73
CA MET A 129 13.22 -6.52 -11.97
C MET A 129 13.08 -5.00 -11.83
N THR A 130 11.86 -4.51 -11.99
CA THR A 130 11.53 -3.09 -11.83
C THR A 130 10.19 -2.92 -11.11
N SER A 131 10.13 -1.93 -10.24
CA SER A 131 8.87 -1.50 -9.62
C SER A 131 8.07 -0.53 -10.50
N GLU A 132 8.72 0.10 -11.50
CA GLU A 132 8.12 1.09 -12.41
C GLU A 132 8.14 0.53 -13.85
N PRO A 133 6.99 0.11 -14.39
CA PRO A 133 6.93 -0.49 -15.72
C PRO A 133 7.30 0.47 -16.88
N GLY A 134 7.17 1.79 -16.65
CA GLY A 134 7.38 2.82 -17.67
C GLY A 134 8.82 3.31 -17.85
N GLY A 135 9.70 3.00 -16.91
CA GLY A 135 11.08 3.51 -16.87
C GLY A 135 12.14 2.43 -17.11
N ALA A 136 13.33 2.87 -17.48
CA ALA A 136 14.51 1.99 -17.55
C ALA A 136 14.92 1.62 -16.11
N PRO A 137 15.01 0.31 -15.76
CA PRO A 137 15.43 -0.10 -14.41
C PRO A 137 16.81 0.43 -14.06
N VAL A 138 16.96 1.00 -12.87
CA VAL A 138 18.26 1.52 -12.40
C VAL A 138 19.33 0.42 -12.42
N VAL A 139 18.93 -0.82 -12.08
CA VAL A 139 19.82 -1.99 -12.13
C VAL A 139 20.34 -2.26 -13.54
N LEU A 140 19.51 -2.10 -14.58
CA LEU A 140 19.91 -2.23 -15.97
C LEU A 140 20.90 -1.12 -16.38
N LEU A 141 20.64 0.12 -15.95
CA LEU A 141 21.57 1.24 -16.22
C LEU A 141 22.91 1.03 -15.54
N HIS A 142 22.93 0.54 -14.30
CA HIS A 142 24.16 0.18 -13.60
C HIS A 142 24.89 -0.99 -14.29
N HIS A 143 24.15 -2.03 -14.70
CA HIS A 143 24.73 -3.14 -15.46
C HIS A 143 25.44 -2.66 -16.74
N LEU A 144 24.78 -1.80 -17.51
CA LEU A 144 25.37 -1.24 -18.73
C LEU A 144 26.60 -0.35 -18.44
N LYS A 145 26.52 0.48 -17.40
CA LYS A 145 27.62 1.37 -17.03
C LYS A 145 28.89 0.59 -16.67
N HIS A 146 28.74 -0.53 -15.96
CA HIS A 146 29.89 -1.27 -15.42
C HIS A 146 30.34 -2.39 -16.36
N ASN A 147 29.41 -3.17 -16.90
CA ASN A 147 29.73 -4.36 -17.69
C ASN A 147 29.87 -4.07 -19.21
N LYS A 148 29.22 -2.98 -19.69
CA LYS A 148 29.27 -2.53 -21.09
C LYS A 148 28.83 -3.60 -22.10
N VAL A 149 28.01 -4.56 -21.66
CA VAL A 149 27.43 -5.63 -22.48
C VAL A 149 25.95 -5.78 -22.18
N LEU A 150 25.17 -6.32 -23.12
CA LEU A 150 23.78 -6.72 -22.94
C LEU A 150 23.57 -8.14 -23.42
N HIS A 151 22.59 -8.83 -22.84
CA HIS A 151 22.13 -10.10 -23.38
C HIS A 151 21.31 -9.91 -24.65
N GLU A 152 21.27 -10.93 -25.49
CA GLU A 152 20.45 -10.92 -26.69
C GLU A 152 18.99 -10.67 -26.37
N GLN A 153 18.49 -11.30 -25.31
CA GLN A 153 17.14 -11.08 -24.79
C GLN A 153 17.19 -10.46 -23.40
N VAL A 154 16.45 -9.38 -23.19
CA VAL A 154 16.35 -8.66 -21.91
C VAL A 154 14.90 -8.58 -21.51
N ILE A 155 14.56 -9.19 -20.38
CA ILE A 155 13.20 -9.18 -19.82
C ILE A 155 13.14 -8.14 -18.70
N LEU A 156 12.25 -7.17 -18.84
CA LEU A 156 11.91 -6.19 -17.81
C LEU A 156 10.68 -6.69 -17.06
N LEU A 157 10.91 -7.26 -15.88
CA LEU A 157 9.85 -7.87 -15.07
C LEU A 157 9.38 -6.92 -13.98
N SER A 158 8.07 -6.66 -13.94
CA SER A 158 7.41 -5.91 -12.88
C SER A 158 6.40 -6.79 -12.16
N ILE A 159 6.48 -6.84 -10.84
CA ILE A 159 5.52 -7.56 -10.00
C ILE A 159 4.59 -6.55 -9.35
N GLN A 160 3.29 -6.73 -9.55
CA GLN A 160 2.24 -5.90 -8.98
C GLN A 160 1.35 -6.72 -8.04
N THR A 161 1.03 -6.15 -6.88
CA THR A 161 0.08 -6.76 -5.96
C THR A 161 -1.34 -6.37 -6.37
N ALA A 162 -2.20 -7.37 -6.54
CA ALA A 162 -3.63 -7.19 -6.83
C ALA A 162 -4.43 -7.01 -5.53
N ASP A 163 -5.61 -6.38 -5.64
CA ASP A 163 -6.55 -6.18 -4.52
C ASP A 163 -7.40 -7.43 -4.21
N VAL A 164 -6.95 -8.61 -4.65
CA VAL A 164 -7.58 -9.90 -4.39
C VAL A 164 -6.61 -10.81 -3.63
N PRO A 165 -7.10 -11.76 -2.81
CA PRO A 165 -6.22 -12.64 -2.05
C PRO A 165 -5.28 -13.47 -2.91
N GLU A 166 -5.81 -14.04 -4.00
CA GLU A 166 -5.08 -14.91 -4.93
C GLU A 166 -5.44 -14.56 -6.37
N VAL A 167 -4.48 -14.67 -7.27
CA VAL A 167 -4.66 -14.50 -8.73
C VAL A 167 -4.45 -15.85 -9.41
N PRO A 168 -5.41 -16.33 -10.23
CA PRO A 168 -5.25 -17.57 -10.99
C PRO A 168 -3.98 -17.54 -11.84
N THR A 169 -3.26 -18.65 -11.93
CA THR A 169 -1.97 -18.74 -12.63
C THR A 169 -2.04 -18.26 -14.08
N LEU A 170 -3.17 -18.52 -14.76
CA LEU A 170 -3.39 -18.10 -16.15
C LEU A 170 -3.57 -16.58 -16.30
N GLU A 171 -3.95 -15.86 -15.24
CA GLU A 171 -4.19 -14.42 -15.22
C GLU A 171 -3.03 -13.62 -14.61
N ARG A 172 -1.99 -14.30 -14.13
CA ARG A 172 -0.83 -13.66 -13.49
C ARG A 172 -0.08 -12.76 -14.44
N VAL A 173 0.14 -13.18 -15.67
CA VAL A 173 0.81 -12.35 -16.67
C VAL A 173 -0.22 -11.45 -17.36
N THR A 174 -0.27 -10.19 -16.95
CA THR A 174 -1.22 -9.21 -17.47
C THR A 174 -0.72 -8.47 -18.70
N THR A 175 0.59 -8.29 -18.81
CA THR A 175 1.20 -7.60 -19.94
C THR A 175 2.43 -8.37 -20.39
N LEU A 176 2.47 -8.71 -21.67
CA LEU A 176 3.64 -9.23 -22.35
C LEU A 176 3.80 -8.40 -23.62
N GLU A 177 4.70 -7.45 -23.58
CA GLU A 177 4.96 -6.51 -24.67
C GLU A 177 6.38 -6.72 -25.19
N ARG A 178 6.48 -7.04 -26.46
CA ARG A 178 7.78 -7.12 -27.15
C ARG A 178 8.17 -5.71 -27.59
N LEU A 179 9.29 -5.26 -27.09
CA LEU A 179 9.89 -3.99 -27.42
C LEU A 179 11.00 -4.20 -28.45
N ASP A 180 11.50 -3.10 -28.98
CA ASP A 180 12.62 -3.15 -29.91
C ASP A 180 13.90 -3.74 -29.28
N LYS A 181 14.77 -4.29 -30.12
CA LYS A 181 16.13 -4.72 -29.76
C LYS A 181 16.23 -5.86 -28.74
N GLY A 182 15.30 -6.81 -28.76
CA GLY A 182 15.33 -7.96 -27.89
C GLY A 182 14.89 -7.67 -26.46
N PHE A 183 14.26 -6.52 -26.23
CA PHE A 183 13.61 -6.23 -24.94
C PHE A 183 12.19 -6.76 -24.91
N VAL A 184 11.81 -7.31 -23.77
CA VAL A 184 10.45 -7.77 -23.49
C VAL A 184 10.01 -7.21 -22.15
N ARG A 185 8.86 -6.57 -22.10
CA ARG A 185 8.25 -6.14 -20.85
C ARG A 185 7.24 -7.17 -20.38
N VAL A 186 7.36 -7.59 -19.14
CA VAL A 186 6.43 -8.52 -18.50
C VAL A 186 5.92 -7.90 -17.21
N VAL A 187 4.60 -7.85 -17.06
CA VAL A 187 3.97 -7.44 -15.81
C VAL A 187 3.23 -8.65 -15.25
N ALA A 188 3.66 -9.11 -14.08
CA ALA A 188 3.04 -10.21 -13.36
C ALA A 188 2.25 -9.66 -12.15
N ARG A 189 1.02 -10.13 -11.96
CA ARG A 189 0.16 -9.78 -10.83
C ARG A 189 0.02 -10.96 -9.90
N TYR A 190 0.19 -10.68 -8.61
CA TYR A 190 -0.01 -11.66 -7.53
C TYR A 190 -1.02 -11.11 -6.53
N GLY A 191 -1.80 -11.99 -5.94
CA GLY A 191 -2.70 -11.63 -4.86
C GLY A 191 -1.93 -11.18 -3.61
N PHE A 192 -2.60 -10.43 -2.73
CA PHE A 192 -1.94 -9.91 -1.53
C PHE A 192 -1.61 -11.00 -0.49
N MET A 193 -2.14 -12.22 -0.62
CA MET A 193 -1.83 -13.38 0.22
C MET A 193 -0.82 -14.33 -0.44
N GLU A 194 -0.40 -14.08 -1.66
CA GLU A 194 0.55 -14.91 -2.37
C GLU A 194 1.99 -14.44 -2.16
N SER A 195 2.93 -15.38 -2.11
CA SER A 195 4.35 -15.09 -2.26
C SER A 195 4.73 -15.19 -3.72
N PRO A 196 5.25 -14.13 -4.36
CA PRO A 196 5.68 -14.20 -5.75
C PRO A 196 6.81 -15.21 -5.91
N ASP A 197 6.58 -16.23 -6.74
CA ASP A 197 7.57 -17.18 -7.21
C ASP A 197 7.69 -16.99 -8.74
N VAL A 198 8.90 -16.55 -9.20
CA VAL A 198 9.15 -16.08 -10.57
C VAL A 198 10.34 -16.77 -11.17
#